data_0d39e71c8ca06295d54c7d140afb6662
#
_entry.id   0d39e71c8ca06295d54c7d140afb6662
#
_cell.length_a   1.000
_cell.length_b   1.000
_cell.length_c   1.000
_cell.angle_alpha   90.00
_cell.angle_beta   90.00
_cell.angle_gamma   90.00
#
_symmetry.space_group_name_H-M   'P 1'
#
loop_
_entity.id
_entity.type
_entity.pdbx_description
1 polymer ?
#
loop_
_entity_poly.entity_id
_entity_poly.type
_entity_poly.pdbx_seq_one_letter_code
_entity_poly.pdbx_strand_id
1 'polypeptide(L)'
;MIDLSKYLNQDIELNTRTGYDKYGKPETSITYIKARLVYANRQDRGLQAKPLDYDVEVWVYPYTIVAVDDTITADNLTFRVIEVQILRDRLGNIHHKKLLCQKYV
;
A
#
# COMPACT_ATOMS: atom_id res chain seq x y z
N MET A 1 -19.13 -9.02 10.80
CA MET A 1 -17.70 -8.72 10.51
C MET A 1 -17.41 -9.01 9.04
N ILE A 2 -16.75 -8.11 8.37
CA ILE A 2 -16.38 -8.31 6.97
C ILE A 2 -15.17 -9.24 6.92
N ASP A 3 -15.28 -10.27 6.09
CA ASP A 3 -14.18 -11.21 5.90
C ASP A 3 -13.19 -10.61 4.88
N LEU A 4 -12.10 -10.08 5.39
CA LEU A 4 -11.09 -9.42 4.54
C LEU A 4 -10.47 -10.37 3.52
N SER A 5 -10.43 -11.67 3.79
CA SER A 5 -9.80 -12.62 2.86
C SER A 5 -10.52 -12.67 1.51
N LYS A 6 -11.78 -12.28 1.45
CA LYS A 6 -12.53 -12.20 0.19
C LYS A 6 -12.13 -10.99 -0.65
N TYR A 7 -11.58 -9.96 -0.02
CA TYR A 7 -11.19 -8.72 -0.69
C TYR A 7 -9.70 -8.63 -0.90
N LEU A 8 -8.91 -9.10 0.06
CA LEU A 8 -7.45 -9.03 0.03
C LEU A 8 -6.91 -10.36 -0.51
N ASN A 9 -7.09 -10.58 -1.80
CA ASN A 9 -6.77 -11.86 -2.43
C ASN A 9 -5.74 -11.78 -3.56
N GLN A 10 -5.13 -10.61 -3.76
CA GLN A 10 -4.08 -10.44 -4.74
C GLN A 10 -2.71 -10.56 -4.08
N ASP A 11 -1.80 -11.26 -4.76
CA ASP A 11 -0.44 -11.42 -4.24
C ASP A 11 0.39 -10.21 -4.63
N ILE A 12 1.04 -9.62 -3.64
CA ILE A 12 1.97 -8.52 -3.88
C ILE A 12 3.28 -8.78 -3.15
N GLU A 13 4.34 -8.12 -3.61
CA GLU A 13 5.65 -8.15 -3.00
C GLU A 13 5.88 -6.81 -2.31
N LEU A 14 6.08 -6.86 -1.00
CA LEU A 14 6.34 -5.67 -0.19
C LEU A 14 7.80 -5.63 0.17
N ASN A 15 8.47 -4.55 -0.20
CA ASN A 15 9.87 -4.30 0.15
C ASN A 15 9.91 -3.23 1.24
N THR A 16 10.35 -3.62 2.42
CA THR A 16 10.45 -2.71 3.56
C THR A 16 11.91 -2.46 3.91
N ARG A 17 12.20 -1.24 4.33
CA ARG A 17 13.53 -0.90 4.81
C ARG A 17 13.66 -1.34 6.26
N THR A 18 14.64 -2.18 6.56
CA THR A 18 14.84 -2.72 7.92
C THR A 18 15.97 -2.03 8.66
N GLY A 19 16.79 -1.21 7.97
CA GLY A 19 17.89 -0.51 8.60
C GLY A 19 18.99 -0.23 7.60
N TYR A 20 20.21 -0.11 8.11
CA TYR A 20 21.40 0.11 7.28
C TYR A 20 22.43 -0.96 7.61
N ASP A 21 23.16 -1.40 6.58
CA ASP A 21 24.27 -2.32 6.82
C ASP A 21 25.48 -1.57 7.38
N LYS A 22 26.56 -2.30 7.65
CA LYS A 22 27.77 -1.70 8.22
C LYS A 22 28.45 -0.68 7.30
N TYR A 23 28.07 -0.65 6.02
CA TYR A 23 28.60 0.29 5.03
C TYR A 23 27.66 1.46 4.79
N GLY A 24 26.57 1.57 5.54
CA GLY A 24 25.60 2.65 5.38
C GLY A 24 24.59 2.45 4.26
N LYS A 25 24.57 1.29 3.60
CA LYS A 25 23.58 1.00 2.58
C LYS A 25 22.28 0.54 3.22
N PRO A 26 21.12 0.97 2.67
CA PRO A 26 19.83 0.50 3.20
C PRO A 26 19.68 -1.00 3.05
N GLU A 27 19.28 -1.65 4.12
CA GLU A 27 18.87 -3.06 4.07
C GLU A 27 17.38 -3.12 3.87
N THR A 28 16.93 -4.03 3.01
CA THR A 28 15.53 -4.22 2.72
C THR A 28 15.13 -5.66 2.98
N SER A 29 13.87 -5.85 3.36
CA SER A 29 13.27 -7.16 3.53
C SER A 29 12.12 -7.30 2.55
N ILE A 30 12.05 -8.44 1.89
CA ILE A 30 10.97 -8.73 0.95
C ILE A 30 9.97 -9.65 1.62
N THR A 31 8.70 -9.24 1.60
CA THR A 31 7.61 -10.02 2.16
C THR A 31 6.52 -10.18 1.11
N TYR A 32 5.99 -11.38 0.96
CA TYR A 32 4.87 -11.63 0.06
C TYR A 32 3.59 -11.63 0.87
N ILE A 33 2.65 -10.77 0.51
CA ILE A 33 1.40 -10.62 1.26
C ILE A 33 0.20 -10.63 0.32
N LYS A 34 -0.96 -10.85 0.90
CA LYS A 34 -2.23 -10.70 0.19
C LYS A 34 -2.74 -9.30 0.38
N ALA A 35 -3.22 -8.71 -0.70
CA ALA A 35 -3.68 -7.33 -0.70
C ALA A 35 -4.77 -7.14 -1.76
N ARG A 36 -5.31 -5.94 -1.83
CA ARG A 36 -6.21 -5.53 -2.89
C ARG A 36 -5.67 -4.25 -3.50
N LEU A 37 -5.51 -4.24 -4.82
CA LEU A 37 -5.08 -3.06 -5.55
C LEU A 37 -6.29 -2.41 -6.20
N VAL A 38 -6.44 -1.11 -5.98
CA VAL A 38 -7.48 -0.30 -6.60
C VAL A 38 -6.79 0.83 -7.34
N TYR A 39 -6.77 0.74 -8.66
CA TYR A 39 -6.13 1.76 -9.48
C TYR A 39 -6.98 3.02 -9.50
N ALA A 40 -6.33 4.16 -9.35
CA ALA A 40 -7.03 5.43 -9.36
C ALA A 40 -7.54 5.75 -10.77
N ASN A 41 -8.82 6.07 -10.87
CA ASN A 41 -9.43 6.44 -12.14
C ASN A 41 -9.59 7.96 -12.19
N ARG A 42 -8.66 8.62 -12.88
CA ARG A 42 -8.66 10.08 -12.96
C ARG A 42 -9.78 10.62 -13.84
N GLN A 43 -10.37 9.81 -14.70
CA GLN A 43 -11.44 10.24 -15.58
C GLN A 43 -12.78 10.44 -14.87
N ASP A 44 -12.97 9.78 -13.74
CA ASP A 44 -14.23 9.83 -13.00
C ASP A 44 -14.30 11.01 -12.02
N ARG A 45 -13.31 11.88 -12.03
CA ARG A 45 -13.20 12.90 -11.00
C ARG A 45 -14.05 14.13 -11.20
N GLY A 46 -14.55 14.37 -12.38
CA GLY A 46 -15.32 15.56 -12.68
C GLY A 46 -14.49 16.84 -12.71
N LEU A 47 -15.17 17.96 -13.02
CA LEU A 47 -14.49 19.22 -13.32
C LEU A 47 -13.84 19.89 -12.11
N GLN A 48 -14.32 19.60 -10.90
CA GLN A 48 -13.83 20.24 -9.68
C GLN A 48 -12.84 19.39 -8.92
N ALA A 49 -12.53 18.20 -9.42
CA ALA A 49 -11.67 17.27 -8.70
C ALA A 49 -10.22 17.74 -8.74
N LYS A 50 -9.55 17.65 -7.61
CA LYS A 50 -8.11 17.92 -7.56
C LYS A 50 -7.35 16.79 -8.25
N PRO A 51 -6.17 17.06 -8.80
CA PRO A 51 -5.32 15.98 -9.30
C PRO A 51 -5.04 14.96 -8.20
N LEU A 52 -5.04 13.69 -8.57
CA LEU A 52 -4.69 12.65 -7.62
C LEU A 52 -3.19 12.65 -7.38
N ASP A 53 -2.80 12.56 -6.12
CA ASP A 53 -1.40 12.47 -5.74
C ASP A 53 -0.88 11.04 -5.81
N TYR A 54 -1.75 10.06 -6.07
CA TYR A 54 -1.39 8.66 -6.10
C TYR A 54 -1.98 7.97 -7.33
N ASP A 55 -1.37 6.84 -7.69
CA ASP A 55 -1.78 6.05 -8.86
C ASP A 55 -2.58 4.80 -8.46
N VAL A 56 -2.33 4.28 -7.28
CA VAL A 56 -3.00 3.06 -6.81
C VAL A 56 -3.18 3.12 -5.30
N GLU A 57 -4.31 2.58 -4.83
CA GLU A 57 -4.53 2.29 -3.42
C GLU A 57 -4.27 0.81 -3.19
N VAL A 58 -3.51 0.49 -2.18
CA VAL A 58 -3.25 -0.91 -1.80
C VAL A 58 -3.83 -1.15 -0.42
N TRP A 59 -4.81 -2.03 -0.33
CA TRP A 59 -5.45 -2.37 0.94
C TRP A 59 -4.77 -3.61 1.50
N VAL A 60 -4.29 -3.52 2.74
CA VAL A 60 -3.58 -4.60 3.40
C VAL A 60 -4.19 -4.90 4.76
N TYR A 61 -3.85 -6.07 5.29
CA TYR A 61 -4.32 -6.48 6.62
C TYR A 61 -3.78 -5.53 7.69
N PRO A 62 -4.51 -5.38 8.83
CA PRO A 62 -4.14 -4.39 9.86
C PRO A 62 -2.79 -4.68 10.51
N TYR A 63 -2.34 -5.92 10.51
CA TYR A 63 -1.06 -6.30 11.12
C TYR A 63 0.14 -6.10 10.18
N THR A 64 -0.08 -5.66 8.95
CA THR A 64 1.00 -5.47 7.98
C THR A 64 1.89 -4.32 8.41
N ILE A 65 3.20 -4.57 8.45
CA ILE A 65 4.18 -3.54 8.80
C ILE A 65 4.67 -2.90 7.50
N VAL A 66 4.35 -1.62 7.36
CA VAL A 66 4.69 -0.86 6.15
C VAL A 66 4.84 0.62 6.53
N ALA A 67 5.74 1.30 5.87
CA ALA A 67 6.00 2.72 6.10
C ALA A 67 6.06 3.47 4.77
N VAL A 68 5.99 4.80 4.87
CA VAL A 68 6.19 5.69 3.72
C VAL A 68 7.58 5.41 3.14
N ASP A 69 7.67 5.44 1.82
CA ASP A 69 8.86 5.14 1.01
C ASP A 69 9.19 3.65 0.86
N ASP A 70 8.45 2.76 1.49
CA ASP A 70 8.52 1.35 1.14
C ASP A 70 7.99 1.16 -0.28
N THR A 71 8.39 0.08 -0.94
CA THR A 71 7.96 -0.20 -2.30
C THR A 71 7.13 -1.46 -2.40
N ILE A 72 6.23 -1.47 -3.35
CA ILE A 72 5.34 -2.60 -3.61
C ILE A 72 5.48 -2.99 -5.07
N THR A 73 5.68 -4.27 -5.33
CA THR A 73 5.70 -4.79 -6.70
C THR A 73 4.47 -5.67 -6.91
N ALA A 74 3.68 -5.32 -7.90
CA ALA A 74 2.48 -6.04 -8.28
C ALA A 74 2.22 -5.84 -9.77
N ASP A 75 1.70 -6.86 -10.44
CA ASP A 75 1.38 -6.80 -11.87
C ASP A 75 2.55 -6.32 -12.74
N ASN A 76 3.77 -6.71 -12.38
CA ASN A 76 5.01 -6.30 -13.04
C ASN A 76 5.30 -4.81 -12.96
N LEU A 77 4.65 -4.11 -12.05
CA LEU A 77 4.86 -2.68 -11.79
C LEU A 77 5.37 -2.51 -10.37
N THR A 78 6.19 -1.48 -10.19
CA THR A 78 6.69 -1.10 -8.87
C THR A 78 6.07 0.23 -8.46
N PHE A 79 5.59 0.30 -7.23
CA PHE A 79 4.97 1.48 -6.65
C PHE A 79 5.70 1.87 -5.37
N ARG A 80 5.76 3.17 -5.10
CA ARG A 80 6.30 3.69 -3.84
C ARG A 80 5.14 4.14 -2.96
N VAL A 81 5.18 3.76 -1.69
CA VAL A 81 4.17 4.17 -0.71
C VAL A 81 4.42 5.62 -0.33
N ILE A 82 3.43 6.47 -0.54
CA ILE A 82 3.51 7.90 -0.20
C ILE A 82 2.71 8.25 1.04
N GLU A 83 1.71 7.44 1.40
CA GLU A 83 0.90 7.67 2.59
C GLU A 83 0.34 6.35 3.09
N VAL A 84 0.29 6.20 4.41
CA VAL A 84 -0.32 5.05 5.07
C VAL A 84 -1.52 5.55 5.87
N GLN A 85 -2.71 5.07 5.54
CA GLN A 85 -3.94 5.39 6.24
C GLN A 85 -4.40 4.19 7.05
N ILE A 86 -4.70 4.42 8.32
CA ILE A 86 -5.20 3.38 9.22
C ILE A 86 -6.72 3.55 9.33
N LEU A 87 -7.46 2.56 8.87
CA LEU A 87 -8.93 2.61 8.90
C LEU A 87 -9.43 1.76 10.06
N ARG A 88 -10.29 2.35 10.89
CA ARG A 88 -10.79 1.72 12.09
C ARG A 88 -12.27 1.41 11.95
N ASP A 89 -12.73 0.38 12.67
CA ASP A 89 -14.13 0.05 12.74
C ASP A 89 -14.84 0.91 13.80
N ARG A 90 -16.15 0.65 14.03
CA ARG A 90 -16.93 1.42 14.99
C ARG A 90 -16.43 1.31 16.42
N LEU A 91 -15.74 0.22 16.75
CA LEU A 91 -15.22 -0.03 18.08
C LEU A 91 -13.82 0.52 18.28
N GLY A 92 -13.24 1.14 17.24
CA GLY A 92 -11.90 1.71 17.30
C GLY A 92 -10.79 0.73 16.96
N ASN A 93 -11.12 -0.52 16.63
CA ASN A 93 -10.12 -1.50 16.22
C ASN A 93 -9.68 -1.23 14.79
N ILE A 94 -8.41 -1.49 14.49
CA ILE A 94 -7.90 -1.32 13.13
C ILE A 94 -8.51 -2.39 12.24
N HIS A 95 -9.27 -1.96 11.24
CA HIS A 95 -9.92 -2.86 10.29
C HIS A 95 -8.97 -3.26 9.16
N HIS A 96 -8.33 -2.28 8.55
CA HIS A 96 -7.31 -2.51 7.52
C HIS A 96 -6.46 -1.25 7.37
N LYS A 97 -5.38 -1.36 6.62
CA LYS A 97 -4.55 -0.21 6.25
C LYS A 97 -4.68 0.02 4.76
N LYS A 98 -4.75 1.28 4.37
CA LYS A 98 -4.80 1.69 2.97
C LYS A 98 -3.51 2.42 2.66
N LEU A 99 -2.79 1.93 1.67
CA LEU A 99 -1.54 2.53 1.23
C LEU A 99 -1.78 3.30 -0.05
N LEU A 100 -1.49 4.58 -0.05
CA LEU A 100 -1.54 5.39 -1.26
C LEU A 100 -0.17 5.34 -1.90
N CYS A 101 -0.11 4.90 -3.14
CA CYS A 101 1.14 4.60 -3.81
C CYS A 101 1.25 5.31 -5.15
N GLN A 102 2.45 5.73 -5.50
CA GLN A 102 2.77 6.28 -6.80
C GLN A 102 3.60 5.29 -7.58
N LYS A 103 3.40 5.28 -8.90
CA LYS A 103 4.21 4.46 -9.78
C LYS A 103 5.67 4.87 -9.65
N TYR A 104 6.52 3.91 -9.39
CA TYR A 104 7.95 4.13 -9.21
C TYR A 104 8.65 3.91 -10.54
N VAL A 105 9.26 4.96 -11.04
CA VAL A 105 9.92 4.92 -12.34
C VAL A 105 11.43 4.85 -12.15
#